data_35c22951b8cd89cc6eb2063afb8c40ec
#
_entry.id   35c22951b8cd89cc6eb2063afb8c40ec
#
_cell.length_a   1.000
_cell.length_b   1.000
_cell.length_c   1.000
_cell.angle_alpha   90.00
_cell.angle_beta   90.00
_cell.angle_gamma   90.00
#
_symmetry.space_group_name_H-M   'P 1'
#
loop_
_entity.id
_entity.type
_entity.pdbx_description
1 polymer ?
#
loop_
_entity_poly.entity_id
_entity_poly.type
_entity_poly.pdbx_seq_one_letter_code
_entity_poly.pdbx_strand_id
1 'polypeptide(L)'
;FEKRSQILAAGYYDPILEVISEHLRDLPKHSHVLDVACGEGYYSRQLAQEFDKDFMAFDLSKDSILLAARQNPQKNVAWFVGDLAQLPLREHSIDVILDIFSPANYQEFGRLLSDYGLVFKVIPHEDHLKEFRQLLPEAQAYSNQDVLEHFQESCDLLERVTIAKTWSMPSEHVQTFAEMTPLFFHANKDTLDLTSV
;
A
#
# COMPACT_ATOMS: atom_id res chain seq x y z
N PHE A 1 -7.35 12.63 1.43
CA PHE A 1 -6.21 12.39 0.53
C PHE A 1 -5.00 13.23 0.89
N GLU A 2 -5.10 14.57 0.99
CA GLU A 2 -3.97 15.48 1.22
C GLU A 2 -3.11 15.10 2.44
N LYS A 3 -3.73 14.73 3.57
CA LYS A 3 -3.02 14.30 4.78
C LYS A 3 -2.23 13.02 4.59
N ARG A 4 -2.79 12.06 3.86
CA ARG A 4 -2.08 10.84 3.50
C ARG A 4 -0.89 11.14 2.60
N SER A 5 -1.07 11.99 1.60
CA SER A 5 0.00 12.44 0.72
C SER A 5 1.16 13.09 1.49
N GLN A 6 0.86 13.93 2.49
CA GLN A 6 1.89 14.53 3.34
C GLN A 6 2.71 13.49 4.09
N ILE A 7 2.06 12.52 4.72
CA ILE A 7 2.73 11.48 5.50
C ILE A 7 3.58 10.56 4.61
N LEU A 8 3.05 10.17 3.44
CA LEU A 8 3.80 9.39 2.47
C LEU A 8 5.02 10.18 1.94
N ALA A 9 4.83 11.44 1.58
CA ALA A 9 5.91 12.31 1.10
C ALA A 9 6.98 12.61 2.17
N ALA A 10 6.64 12.50 3.45
CA ALA A 10 7.59 12.64 4.56
C ALA A 10 8.50 11.41 4.75
N GLY A 11 8.30 10.33 3.97
CA GLY A 11 9.20 9.17 3.93
C GLY A 11 8.98 8.13 5.03
N TYR A 12 7.94 8.24 5.84
CA TYR A 12 7.69 7.27 6.93
C TYR A 12 7.43 5.85 6.42
N TYR A 13 7.01 5.70 5.16
CA TYR A 13 6.74 4.42 4.50
C TYR A 13 7.77 4.05 3.43
N ASP A 14 8.86 4.81 3.30
CA ASP A 14 9.95 4.52 2.35
C ASP A 14 10.58 3.13 2.54
N PRO A 15 10.71 2.58 3.76
CA PRO A 15 11.20 1.21 3.92
C PRO A 15 10.41 0.15 3.16
N ILE A 16 9.12 0.38 2.87
CA ILE A 16 8.33 -0.50 2.00
C ILE A 16 8.81 -0.40 0.55
N LEU A 17 9.08 0.83 0.07
CA LEU A 17 9.63 1.06 -1.26
C LEU A 17 11.01 0.39 -1.41
N GLU A 18 11.88 0.51 -0.39
CA GLU A 18 13.21 -0.09 -0.38
C GLU A 18 13.13 -1.61 -0.61
N VAL A 19 12.28 -2.31 0.16
CA VAL A 19 12.10 -3.76 0.03
C VAL A 19 11.52 -4.14 -1.35
N ILE A 20 10.52 -3.43 -1.83
CA ILE A 20 9.93 -3.70 -3.16
C ILE A 20 10.96 -3.43 -4.26
N SER A 21 11.72 -2.34 -4.17
CA SER A 21 12.76 -1.96 -5.15
C SER A 21 13.85 -3.01 -5.28
N GLU A 22 14.29 -3.60 -4.16
CA GLU A 22 15.28 -4.69 -4.18
C GLU A 22 14.83 -5.85 -5.06
N HIS A 23 13.57 -6.27 -4.94
CA HIS A 23 13.01 -7.37 -5.72
C HIS A 23 12.72 -6.98 -7.18
N LEU A 24 12.22 -5.76 -7.42
CA LEU A 24 11.94 -5.31 -8.79
C LEU A 24 13.21 -5.16 -9.63
N ARG A 25 14.37 -4.92 -9.00
CA ARG A 25 15.66 -4.72 -9.69
C ARG A 25 16.08 -5.94 -10.51
N ASP A 26 15.81 -7.13 -9.99
CA ASP A 26 16.21 -8.39 -10.61
C ASP A 26 15.23 -8.90 -11.68
N LEU A 27 14.05 -8.25 -11.79
CA LEU A 27 13.07 -8.62 -12.81
C LEU A 27 13.40 -8.03 -14.18
N PRO A 28 12.99 -8.68 -15.29
CA PRO A 28 13.20 -8.19 -16.64
C PRO A 28 12.69 -6.75 -16.84
N LYS A 29 13.34 -6.01 -17.76
CA LYS A 29 12.78 -4.75 -18.25
C LYS A 29 11.40 -5.01 -18.86
N HIS A 30 10.54 -3.99 -18.79
CA HIS A 30 9.17 -4.09 -19.30
C HIS A 30 8.30 -5.17 -18.64
N SER A 31 8.70 -5.70 -17.47
CA SER A 31 7.77 -6.46 -16.64
C SER A 31 6.54 -5.62 -16.33
N HIS A 32 5.35 -6.22 -16.46
CA HIS A 32 4.09 -5.56 -16.17
C HIS A 32 3.83 -5.56 -14.66
N VAL A 33 3.78 -4.39 -14.07
CA VAL A 33 3.54 -4.19 -12.62
C VAL A 33 2.17 -3.56 -12.42
N LEU A 34 1.31 -4.21 -11.63
CA LEU A 34 -0.03 -3.75 -11.28
C LEU A 34 -0.08 -3.34 -9.80
N ASP A 35 -0.36 -2.08 -9.52
CA ASP A 35 -0.61 -1.56 -8.17
C ASP A 35 -2.11 -1.54 -7.89
N VAL A 36 -2.52 -2.34 -6.91
CA VAL A 36 -3.91 -2.63 -6.58
C VAL A 36 -4.43 -1.68 -5.51
N ALA A 37 -5.58 -1.04 -5.77
CA ALA A 37 -6.17 -0.04 -4.86
C ALA A 37 -5.13 1.04 -4.47
N CYS A 38 -4.46 1.57 -5.48
CA CYS A 38 -3.27 2.41 -5.38
C CYS A 38 -3.50 3.76 -4.67
N GLY A 39 -4.74 4.14 -4.43
CA GLY A 39 -5.10 5.45 -3.89
C GLY A 39 -4.60 6.57 -4.81
N GLU A 40 -3.82 7.49 -4.27
CA GLU A 40 -3.17 8.58 -5.01
C GLU A 40 -1.90 8.16 -5.78
N GLY A 41 -1.58 6.85 -5.77
CA GLY A 41 -0.51 6.27 -6.58
C GLY A 41 0.90 6.59 -6.09
N TYR A 42 1.12 6.79 -4.80
CA TYR A 42 2.45 7.10 -4.25
C TYR A 42 3.49 6.06 -4.64
N TYR A 43 3.23 4.79 -4.34
CA TYR A 43 4.18 3.69 -4.60
C TYR A 43 4.46 3.53 -6.09
N SER A 44 3.43 3.49 -6.93
CA SER A 44 3.59 3.39 -8.38
C SER A 44 4.41 4.54 -8.96
N ARG A 45 4.18 5.78 -8.51
CA ARG A 45 4.95 6.93 -9.00
C ARG A 45 6.43 6.85 -8.62
N GLN A 46 6.73 6.46 -7.38
CA GLN A 46 8.13 6.34 -6.92
C GLN A 46 8.86 5.23 -7.66
N LEU A 47 8.25 4.05 -7.74
CA LEU A 47 8.86 2.90 -8.42
C LEU A 47 9.02 3.13 -9.94
N ALA A 48 8.05 3.77 -10.58
CA ALA A 48 8.12 4.07 -12.01
C ALA A 48 9.17 5.16 -12.37
N GLN A 49 9.70 5.91 -11.40
CA GLN A 49 10.84 6.79 -11.60
C GLN A 49 12.17 6.03 -11.56
N GLU A 50 12.24 4.96 -10.78
CA GLU A 50 13.45 4.17 -10.61
C GLU A 50 13.60 3.07 -11.67
N PHE A 51 12.49 2.45 -12.08
CA PHE A 51 12.49 1.26 -12.92
C PHE A 51 11.85 1.46 -14.29
N ASP A 52 12.53 0.95 -15.34
CA ASP A 52 12.01 0.86 -16.70
C ASP A 52 11.11 -0.39 -16.83
N LYS A 53 9.90 -0.30 -16.27
CA LYS A 53 8.87 -1.33 -16.26
C LYS A 53 7.52 -0.73 -16.67
N ASP A 54 6.59 -1.57 -17.10
CA ASP A 54 5.27 -1.15 -17.53
C ASP A 54 4.30 -1.11 -16.34
N PHE A 55 4.23 0.06 -15.70
CA PHE A 55 3.38 0.25 -14.53
C PHE A 55 1.93 0.55 -14.91
N MET A 56 1.03 -0.18 -14.28
CA MET A 56 -0.41 0.07 -14.26
C MET A 56 -0.87 0.19 -12.81
N ALA A 57 -1.82 1.09 -12.56
CA ALA A 57 -2.35 1.27 -11.21
C ALA A 57 -3.83 1.64 -11.26
N PHE A 58 -4.61 1.07 -10.37
CA PHE A 58 -6.02 1.34 -10.30
C PHE A 58 -6.52 1.54 -8.87
N ASP A 59 -7.62 2.26 -8.78
CA ASP A 59 -8.40 2.41 -7.57
C ASP A 59 -9.89 2.48 -7.93
N LEU A 60 -10.76 2.12 -7.01
CA LEU A 60 -12.20 2.26 -7.18
C LEU A 60 -12.62 3.74 -7.18
N SER A 61 -11.86 4.58 -6.48
CA SER A 61 -12.09 6.03 -6.37
C SER A 61 -11.58 6.76 -7.60
N LYS A 62 -12.50 7.31 -8.38
CA LYS A 62 -12.18 8.20 -9.50
C LYS A 62 -11.33 9.40 -9.07
N ASP A 63 -11.62 9.97 -7.90
CA ASP A 63 -10.91 11.15 -7.40
C ASP A 63 -9.46 10.82 -7.05
N SER A 64 -9.21 9.63 -6.48
CA SER A 64 -7.86 9.13 -6.24
C SER A 64 -7.07 9.01 -7.53
N ILE A 65 -7.66 8.40 -8.56
CA ILE A 65 -7.01 8.22 -9.87
C ILE A 65 -6.74 9.56 -10.56
N LEU A 66 -7.68 10.50 -10.50
CA LEU A 66 -7.45 11.83 -11.04
C LEU A 66 -6.29 12.56 -10.34
N LEU A 67 -6.17 12.41 -9.02
CA LEU A 67 -5.07 12.96 -8.24
C LEU A 67 -3.75 12.29 -8.62
N ALA A 68 -3.71 10.96 -8.67
CA ALA A 68 -2.54 10.18 -9.07
C ALA A 68 -2.02 10.60 -10.46
N ALA A 69 -2.92 10.69 -11.44
CA ALA A 69 -2.57 11.08 -12.81
C ALA A 69 -2.02 12.52 -12.89
N ARG A 70 -2.59 13.46 -12.13
CA ARG A 70 -2.09 14.84 -12.05
C ARG A 70 -0.70 14.95 -11.44
N GLN A 71 -0.39 14.08 -10.48
CA GLN A 71 0.91 14.04 -9.79
C GLN A 71 1.96 13.21 -10.55
N ASN A 72 1.64 12.68 -11.72
CA ASN A 72 2.55 11.90 -12.56
C ASN A 72 2.88 12.62 -13.88
N PRO A 73 3.75 13.64 -13.85
CA PRO A 73 4.08 14.44 -15.03
C PRO A 73 4.81 13.64 -16.11
N GLN A 74 5.57 12.58 -15.76
CA GLN A 74 6.28 11.72 -16.69
C GLN A 74 5.35 10.81 -17.50
N LYS A 75 4.11 10.61 -17.04
CA LYS A 75 3.10 9.74 -17.68
C LYS A 75 3.58 8.30 -17.92
N ASN A 76 4.44 7.81 -17.04
CA ASN A 76 5.03 6.48 -17.12
C ASN A 76 4.24 5.42 -16.32
N VAL A 77 3.06 5.76 -15.85
CA VAL A 77 2.10 4.86 -15.20
C VAL A 77 0.75 4.97 -15.91
N ALA A 78 0.15 3.85 -16.26
CA ALA A 78 -1.21 3.78 -16.79
C ALA A 78 -2.21 3.74 -15.63
N TRP A 79 -2.94 4.83 -15.44
CA TRP A 79 -3.94 5.00 -14.38
C TRP A 79 -5.33 4.66 -14.89
N PHE A 80 -6.10 3.86 -14.15
CA PHE A 80 -7.50 3.59 -14.48
C PHE A 80 -8.37 3.41 -13.23
N VAL A 81 -9.67 3.65 -13.40
CA VAL A 81 -10.67 3.33 -12.37
C VAL A 81 -11.10 1.89 -12.59
N GLY A 82 -11.03 1.06 -11.56
CA GLY A 82 -11.34 -0.36 -11.64
C GLY A 82 -11.87 -0.93 -10.34
N ASP A 83 -12.58 -2.04 -10.46
CA ASP A 83 -13.03 -2.84 -9.33
C ASP A 83 -12.19 -4.12 -9.26
N LEU A 84 -11.60 -4.38 -8.10
CA LEU A 84 -10.81 -5.59 -7.86
C LEU A 84 -11.61 -6.90 -8.01
N ALA A 85 -12.93 -6.82 -8.01
CA ALA A 85 -13.77 -7.99 -8.24
C ALA A 85 -13.62 -8.53 -9.68
N GLN A 86 -13.39 -7.66 -10.66
CA GLN A 86 -13.16 -8.01 -12.05
C GLN A 86 -12.46 -6.88 -12.80
N LEU A 87 -11.20 -7.06 -13.10
CA LEU A 87 -10.41 -6.05 -13.81
C LEU A 87 -10.43 -6.25 -15.32
N PRO A 88 -10.47 -5.17 -16.12
CA PRO A 88 -10.49 -5.23 -17.58
C PRO A 88 -9.09 -5.51 -18.16
N LEU A 89 -8.37 -6.45 -17.56
CA LEU A 89 -7.05 -6.87 -17.97
C LEU A 89 -7.06 -8.31 -18.48
N ARG A 90 -6.12 -8.62 -19.36
CA ARG A 90 -5.97 -9.96 -19.92
C ARG A 90 -5.50 -10.94 -18.87
N GLU A 91 -5.89 -12.19 -18.99
CA GLU A 91 -5.34 -13.29 -18.22
C GLU A 91 -3.85 -13.46 -18.50
N HIS A 92 -3.12 -13.88 -17.48
CA HIS A 92 -1.68 -14.18 -17.57
C HIS A 92 -0.82 -13.04 -18.16
N SER A 93 -1.20 -11.77 -17.90
CA SER A 93 -0.53 -10.61 -18.48
C SER A 93 0.22 -9.74 -17.47
N ILE A 94 0.19 -10.08 -16.19
CA ILE A 94 0.81 -9.31 -15.11
C ILE A 94 1.95 -10.12 -14.50
N ASP A 95 3.12 -9.52 -14.39
CA ASP A 95 4.30 -10.16 -13.79
C ASP A 95 4.42 -9.87 -12.30
N VAL A 96 3.93 -8.73 -11.86
CA VAL A 96 3.99 -8.31 -10.45
C VAL A 96 2.68 -7.64 -10.04
N ILE A 97 2.13 -8.06 -8.93
CA ILE A 97 1.04 -7.38 -8.24
C ILE A 97 1.56 -6.77 -6.94
N LEU A 98 1.33 -5.46 -6.76
CA LEU A 98 1.55 -4.74 -5.52
C LEU A 98 0.21 -4.58 -4.81
N ASP A 99 0.05 -5.23 -3.68
CA ASP A 99 -1.13 -5.14 -2.81
C ASP A 99 -0.71 -4.56 -1.45
N ILE A 100 -0.69 -3.23 -1.36
CA ILE A 100 -0.12 -2.48 -0.24
C ILE A 100 -1.24 -1.89 0.62
N PHE A 101 -1.45 -2.46 1.80
CA PHE A 101 -2.49 -2.05 2.76
C PHE A 101 -3.91 -2.08 2.17
N SER A 102 -4.15 -2.96 1.22
CA SER A 102 -5.44 -3.09 0.54
C SER A 102 -6.02 -4.50 0.67
N PRO A 103 -7.34 -4.68 0.42
CA PRO A 103 -7.94 -6.01 0.35
C PRO A 103 -7.38 -6.79 -0.85
N ALA A 104 -7.28 -8.11 -0.71
CA ALA A 104 -6.87 -9.00 -1.79
C ALA A 104 -8.08 -9.72 -2.41
N ASN A 105 -7.95 -10.01 -3.71
CA ASN A 105 -8.78 -10.98 -4.42
C ASN A 105 -7.86 -11.99 -5.12
N TYR A 106 -7.50 -13.04 -4.41
CA TYR A 106 -6.52 -14.02 -4.92
C TYR A 106 -7.01 -14.80 -6.13
N GLN A 107 -8.33 -14.95 -6.32
CA GLN A 107 -8.88 -15.53 -7.54
C GLN A 107 -8.59 -14.63 -8.75
N GLU A 108 -8.81 -13.33 -8.62
CA GLU A 108 -8.51 -12.36 -9.68
C GLU A 108 -6.99 -12.22 -9.88
N PHE A 109 -6.20 -12.22 -8.80
CA PHE A 109 -4.73 -12.24 -8.90
C PHE A 109 -4.23 -13.45 -9.69
N GLY A 110 -4.73 -14.66 -9.37
CA GLY A 110 -4.37 -15.88 -10.10
C GLY A 110 -4.79 -15.85 -11.58
N ARG A 111 -5.89 -15.19 -11.92
CA ARG A 111 -6.29 -14.98 -13.33
C ARG A 111 -5.33 -14.07 -14.08
N LEU A 112 -4.85 -13.01 -13.43
CA LEU A 112 -4.04 -11.98 -14.05
C LEU A 112 -2.56 -12.32 -14.14
N LEU A 113 -2.02 -13.04 -13.13
CA LEU A 113 -0.59 -13.33 -13.04
C LEU A 113 -0.11 -14.25 -14.18
N SER A 114 1.05 -13.92 -14.71
CA SER A 114 1.83 -14.82 -15.56
C SER A 114 2.33 -16.02 -14.75
N ASP A 115 2.82 -17.07 -15.42
CA ASP A 115 3.23 -18.34 -14.80
C ASP A 115 4.29 -18.18 -13.69
N TYR A 116 5.09 -17.13 -13.76
CA TYR A 116 6.12 -16.78 -12.77
C TYR A 116 5.82 -15.46 -12.06
N GLY A 117 4.55 -15.05 -12.08
CA GLY A 117 4.14 -13.79 -11.49
C GLY A 117 4.24 -13.77 -9.96
N LEU A 118 4.54 -12.60 -9.41
CA LEU A 118 4.77 -12.37 -7.99
C LEU A 118 3.68 -11.47 -7.39
N VAL A 119 3.32 -11.72 -6.14
CA VAL A 119 2.47 -10.84 -5.34
C VAL A 119 3.27 -10.30 -4.17
N PHE A 120 3.37 -8.98 -4.08
CA PHE A 120 3.85 -8.28 -2.89
C PHE A 120 2.66 -7.90 -2.03
N LYS A 121 2.39 -8.67 -0.99
CA LYS A 121 1.35 -8.35 -0.02
C LYS A 121 1.96 -7.63 1.17
N VAL A 122 1.62 -6.36 1.34
CA VAL A 122 2.04 -5.56 2.49
C VAL A 122 0.88 -5.38 3.45
N ILE A 123 1.08 -5.80 4.69
CA ILE A 123 0.08 -5.68 5.76
C ILE A 123 0.69 -4.96 6.97
N PRO A 124 -0.12 -4.28 7.79
CA PRO A 124 0.38 -3.71 9.03
C PRO A 124 0.88 -4.81 9.97
N HIS A 125 2.02 -4.60 10.61
CA HIS A 125 2.46 -5.43 11.73
C HIS A 125 1.56 -5.21 12.96
N GLU A 126 1.52 -6.16 13.89
CA GLU A 126 0.75 -6.02 15.13
C GLU A 126 1.18 -4.81 15.99
N ASP A 127 2.44 -4.41 15.90
CA ASP A 127 2.96 -3.19 16.54
C ASP A 127 2.78 -1.92 15.71
N HIS A 128 2.20 -1.99 14.51
CA HIS A 128 2.01 -0.80 13.69
C HIS A 128 1.12 0.22 14.38
N LEU A 129 1.63 1.45 14.55
CA LEU A 129 0.94 2.55 15.23
C LEU A 129 0.50 2.19 16.67
N LYS A 130 1.27 1.37 17.39
CA LYS A 130 0.93 0.95 18.75
C LYS A 130 0.79 2.13 19.73
N GLU A 131 1.61 3.16 19.57
CA GLU A 131 1.56 4.38 20.37
C GLU A 131 0.21 5.08 20.20
N PHE A 132 -0.27 5.20 18.97
CA PHE A 132 -1.60 5.74 18.68
C PHE A 132 -2.73 4.87 19.23
N ARG A 133 -2.59 3.53 19.12
CA ARG A 133 -3.62 2.61 19.67
C ARG A 133 -3.73 2.69 21.18
N GLN A 134 -2.62 2.93 21.88
CA GLN A 134 -2.62 3.08 23.34
C GLN A 134 -3.41 4.29 23.84
N LEU A 135 -3.66 5.28 22.99
CA LEU A 135 -4.51 6.44 23.30
C LEU A 135 -6.00 6.14 23.24
N LEU A 136 -6.40 5.01 22.69
CA LEU A 136 -7.79 4.64 22.54
C LEU A 136 -8.28 3.83 23.74
N PRO A 137 -9.44 4.18 24.35
CA PRO A 137 -9.99 3.50 25.55
C PRO A 137 -10.27 2.00 25.34
N GLU A 138 -10.52 1.61 24.09
CA GLU A 138 -10.84 0.23 23.68
C GLU A 138 -9.79 -0.29 22.71
N ALA A 139 -8.52 -0.15 23.04
CA ALA A 139 -7.42 -0.68 22.21
C ALA A 139 -7.53 -2.21 22.12
N GLN A 140 -8.24 -2.71 21.12
CA GLN A 140 -8.24 -4.12 20.80
C GLN A 140 -6.85 -4.53 20.30
N ALA A 141 -6.39 -5.70 20.73
CA ALA A 141 -5.18 -6.30 20.16
C ALA A 141 -5.39 -6.45 18.65
N TYR A 142 -4.54 -5.81 17.87
CA TYR A 142 -4.57 -5.98 16.42
C TYR A 142 -3.91 -7.30 16.07
N SER A 143 -4.61 -8.13 15.29
CA SER A 143 -4.06 -9.36 14.74
C SER A 143 -4.22 -9.33 13.23
N ASN A 144 -3.20 -9.79 12.52
CA ASN A 144 -3.20 -9.99 11.08
C ASN A 144 -3.16 -11.48 10.70
N GLN A 145 -3.41 -12.35 11.68
CA GLN A 145 -3.36 -13.80 11.51
C GLN A 145 -4.26 -14.29 10.38
N ASP A 146 -5.52 -13.87 10.37
CA ASP A 146 -6.49 -14.27 9.34
C ASP A 146 -6.04 -13.86 7.92
N VAL A 147 -5.40 -12.68 7.80
CA VAL A 147 -4.87 -12.20 6.51
C VAL A 147 -3.69 -13.05 6.05
N LEU A 148 -2.80 -13.42 6.98
CA LEU A 148 -1.65 -14.29 6.70
C LEU A 148 -2.10 -15.70 6.32
N GLU A 149 -3.05 -16.28 7.04
CA GLU A 149 -3.60 -17.59 6.75
C GLU A 149 -4.25 -17.61 5.37
N HIS A 150 -5.10 -16.62 5.07
CA HIS A 150 -5.73 -16.52 3.75
C HIS A 150 -4.72 -16.31 2.60
N PHE A 151 -3.64 -15.57 2.84
CA PHE A 151 -2.54 -15.44 1.88
C PHE A 151 -1.87 -16.81 1.63
N GLN A 152 -1.52 -17.53 2.70
CA GLN A 152 -0.82 -18.83 2.61
C GLN A 152 -1.70 -19.94 2.01
N GLU A 153 -3.02 -19.86 2.15
CA GLU A 153 -3.96 -20.78 1.49
C GLU A 153 -4.05 -20.53 -0.01
N SER A 154 -3.74 -19.30 -0.45
CA SER A 154 -3.95 -18.83 -1.83
C SER A 154 -2.65 -18.72 -2.64
N CYS A 155 -1.51 -18.56 -1.98
CA CYS A 155 -0.21 -18.29 -2.59
C CYS A 155 0.91 -19.11 -1.93
N ASP A 156 1.91 -19.45 -2.72
CA ASP A 156 3.16 -19.99 -2.19
C ASP A 156 3.98 -18.85 -1.58
N LEU A 157 4.22 -18.91 -0.27
CA LEU A 157 5.04 -17.92 0.41
C LEU A 157 6.51 -18.13 0.08
N LEU A 158 7.11 -17.24 -0.70
CA LEU A 158 8.51 -17.29 -1.08
C LEU A 158 9.41 -16.62 -0.05
N GLU A 159 8.99 -15.46 0.48
CA GLU A 159 9.75 -14.69 1.44
C GLU A 159 8.83 -13.91 2.36
N ARG A 160 9.29 -13.67 3.59
CA ARG A 160 8.63 -12.78 4.57
C ARG A 160 9.62 -11.81 5.13
N VAL A 161 9.38 -10.52 4.93
CA VAL A 161 10.17 -9.42 5.49
C VAL A 161 9.36 -8.68 6.54
N THR A 162 9.94 -8.44 7.71
CA THR A 162 9.35 -7.61 8.74
C THR A 162 10.07 -6.26 8.77
N ILE A 163 9.33 -5.20 8.55
CA ILE A 163 9.83 -3.82 8.63
C ILE A 163 9.39 -3.26 9.98
N ALA A 164 10.36 -2.93 10.83
CA ALA A 164 10.13 -2.30 12.12
C ALA A 164 11.01 -1.06 12.23
N LYS A 165 10.39 0.11 12.18
CA LYS A 165 11.07 1.42 12.39
C LYS A 165 10.26 2.26 13.36
N THR A 166 10.97 2.94 14.25
CA THR A 166 10.40 3.97 15.12
C THR A 166 10.87 5.32 14.63
N TRP A 167 9.94 6.25 14.51
CA TRP A 167 10.20 7.59 14.00
C TRP A 167 10.00 8.62 15.10
N SER A 168 10.93 9.56 15.23
CA SER A 168 10.65 10.80 15.96
C SER A 168 9.98 11.77 15.01
N MET A 169 8.75 12.17 15.31
CA MET A 169 7.92 13.01 14.43
C MET A 169 7.70 14.40 15.03
N PRO A 170 7.66 15.44 14.19
CA PRO A 170 7.08 16.72 14.60
C PRO A 170 5.61 16.56 15.01
N SER A 171 5.15 17.34 16.00
CA SER A 171 3.76 17.27 16.47
C SER A 171 2.71 17.49 15.37
N GLU A 172 3.03 18.28 14.35
CA GLU A 172 2.19 18.47 13.16
C GLU A 172 1.98 17.16 12.38
N HIS A 173 3.03 16.35 12.23
CA HIS A 173 2.93 15.04 11.57
C HIS A 173 2.17 14.04 12.44
N VAL A 174 2.34 14.06 13.77
CA VAL A 174 1.57 13.22 14.69
C VAL A 174 0.07 13.49 14.52
N GLN A 175 -0.34 14.76 14.50
CA GLN A 175 -1.72 15.14 14.26
C GLN A 175 -2.23 14.70 12.89
N THR A 176 -1.42 14.90 11.84
CA THR A 176 -1.76 14.49 10.47
C THR A 176 -1.95 12.96 10.38
N PHE A 177 -1.08 12.20 11.05
CA PHE A 177 -1.20 10.75 11.14
C PHE A 177 -2.50 10.32 11.83
N ALA A 178 -2.82 10.91 12.97
CA ALA A 178 -4.06 10.63 13.69
C ALA A 178 -5.31 10.90 12.83
N GLU A 179 -5.27 11.96 12.05
CA GLU A 179 -6.40 12.35 11.20
C GLU A 179 -6.56 11.50 9.92
N MET A 180 -5.48 10.89 9.43
CA MET A 180 -5.52 10.05 8.24
C MET A 180 -5.78 8.57 8.56
N THR A 181 -5.50 8.13 9.78
CA THR A 181 -5.68 6.71 10.16
C THR A 181 -7.13 6.40 10.54
N PRO A 182 -7.70 5.28 10.06
CA PRO A 182 -9.03 4.84 10.44
C PRO A 182 -9.22 4.65 11.94
N LEU A 183 -8.14 4.44 12.70
CA LEU A 183 -8.18 4.26 14.16
C LEU A 183 -8.95 5.36 14.90
N PHE A 184 -8.88 6.59 14.40
CA PHE A 184 -9.49 7.75 15.07
C PHE A 184 -10.77 8.27 14.40
N PHE A 185 -11.32 7.59 13.39
CA PHE A 185 -12.52 8.07 12.68
C PHE A 185 -13.76 8.15 13.59
N HIS A 186 -13.80 7.31 14.65
CA HIS A 186 -14.89 7.28 15.61
C HIS A 186 -14.48 7.79 17.01
N ALA A 187 -13.22 8.20 17.19
CA ALA A 187 -12.74 8.75 18.46
C ALA A 187 -13.12 10.22 18.62
N ASN A 188 -13.42 10.62 19.85
CA ASN A 188 -13.61 12.03 20.17
C ASN A 188 -12.23 12.73 20.15
N LYS A 189 -11.95 13.46 19.09
CA LYS A 189 -10.66 14.11 18.85
C LYS A 189 -10.30 15.16 19.90
N ASP A 190 -11.29 15.75 20.55
CA ASP A 190 -11.09 16.78 21.57
C ASP A 190 -10.55 16.23 22.90
N THR A 191 -10.60 14.89 23.06
CA THR A 191 -10.14 14.23 24.29
C THR A 191 -8.83 13.47 24.12
N LEU A 192 -8.25 13.46 22.92
CA LEU A 192 -7.00 12.74 22.63
C LEU A 192 -5.80 13.62 22.96
N ASP A 193 -4.98 13.17 23.89
CA ASP A 193 -3.67 13.77 24.16
C ASP A 193 -2.59 13.17 23.25
N LEU A 194 -2.33 13.85 22.14
CA LEU A 194 -1.31 13.43 21.17
C LEU A 194 0.13 13.86 21.56
N THR A 195 0.31 14.49 22.72
CA THR A 195 1.64 14.97 23.16
C THR A 195 2.55 13.84 23.66
N SER A 196 1.98 12.67 23.92
CA SER A 196 2.68 11.48 24.42
C SER A 196 3.07 10.46 23.34
N VAL A 197 2.82 10.77 22.08
CA VAL A 197 3.10 9.87 20.93
C VAL A 197 4.46 10.14 20.33
#